data_7ded619f0a667ace87baa21b93fb7141
#
_entry.id   7ded619f0a667ace87baa21b93fb7141
#
_cell.length_a   1.000
_cell.length_b   1.000
_cell.length_c   1.000
_cell.angle_alpha   90.00
_cell.angle_beta   90.00
_cell.angle_gamma   90.00
#
_symmetry.space_group_name_H-M   'P 1'
#
loop_
_entity.id
_entity.type
_entity.pdbx_description
1 polymer ?
#
loop_
_entity_poly.entity_id
_entity_poly.type
_entity_poly.pdbx_seq_one_letter_code
_entity_poly.pdbx_strand_id
1 'polypeptide(L)'
;DPNPSQSIDEWTCGAFDCIAEAIDTEEMEVFHYHKSIIDTNYKLWHDTNSEFYHDFMHYHNRVTGFNDAYFARKNIPFDNGHVNVSSFTVQYEEYEGFEDRGELSFPNLPPNQWYMVDLFPGFNFNLRGSAYRSDSVTPLGPNKVLIEFRGYGLKKDTPEERATRIEHHNSI
;
A
#
# COMPACT_ATOMS: atom_id res chain seq x y z
N ASP A 1 2.10 -1.66 -23.82
CA ASP A 1 2.75 -1.99 -25.08
C ASP A 1 2.21 -3.33 -25.59
N PRO A 2 1.67 -3.41 -26.83
CA PRO A 2 1.20 -4.68 -27.41
C PRO A 2 2.34 -5.66 -27.74
N ASN A 3 3.58 -5.19 -27.81
CA ASN A 3 4.78 -5.98 -28.06
C ASN A 3 5.88 -5.58 -27.07
N PRO A 4 5.73 -5.92 -25.80
CA PRO A 4 6.71 -5.54 -24.78
C PRO A 4 8.04 -6.27 -25.02
N SER A 5 9.14 -5.60 -24.76
CA SER A 5 10.49 -6.19 -24.82
C SER A 5 10.80 -7.08 -23.59
N GLN A 6 9.98 -6.98 -22.54
CA GLN A 6 10.09 -7.72 -21.28
C GLN A 6 8.72 -8.21 -20.86
N SER A 7 8.66 -9.33 -20.17
CA SER A 7 7.46 -9.75 -19.43
C SER A 7 7.19 -8.83 -18.25
N ILE A 8 6.03 -8.93 -17.64
CA ILE A 8 5.72 -8.17 -16.42
C ILE A 8 6.62 -8.59 -15.26
N ASP A 9 6.95 -9.87 -15.15
CA ASP A 9 7.82 -10.40 -14.09
C ASP A 9 9.25 -9.87 -14.25
N GLU A 10 9.78 -9.84 -15.48
CA GLU A 10 11.07 -9.22 -15.75
C GLU A 10 11.07 -7.71 -15.47
N TRP A 11 9.95 -7.03 -15.76
CA TRP A 11 9.82 -5.60 -15.49
C TRP A 11 9.81 -5.30 -13.99
N THR A 12 9.02 -6.04 -13.20
CA THR A 12 8.90 -5.84 -11.74
C THR A 12 10.13 -6.30 -10.98
N CYS A 13 10.96 -7.17 -11.57
CA CYS A 13 12.24 -7.68 -11.03
C CYS A 13 12.18 -8.08 -9.55
N GLY A 14 11.05 -8.69 -9.12
CA GLY A 14 10.85 -9.15 -7.75
C GLY A 14 10.33 -8.09 -6.77
N ALA A 15 10.16 -6.83 -7.19
CA ALA A 15 9.69 -5.77 -6.29
C ALA A 15 8.28 -6.02 -5.73
N PHE A 16 7.45 -6.79 -6.44
CA PHE A 16 6.07 -7.10 -6.06
C PHE A 16 5.92 -8.41 -5.27
N ASP A 17 6.96 -9.22 -5.16
CA ASP A 17 6.88 -10.60 -4.62
C ASP A 17 6.27 -10.65 -3.22
N CYS A 18 6.65 -9.74 -2.32
CA CYS A 18 6.11 -9.72 -0.97
C CYS A 18 4.59 -9.50 -0.91
N ILE A 19 4.03 -8.71 -1.84
CA ILE A 19 2.58 -8.52 -1.96
C ILE A 19 1.95 -9.77 -2.56
N ALA A 20 2.52 -10.30 -3.66
CA ALA A 20 2.02 -11.48 -4.33
C ALA A 20 1.95 -12.68 -3.36
N GLU A 21 3.01 -12.93 -2.60
CA GLU A 21 3.06 -14.00 -1.59
C GLU A 21 2.00 -13.83 -0.49
N ALA A 22 1.77 -12.60 -0.05
CA ALA A 22 0.81 -12.32 1.02
C ALA A 22 -0.66 -12.55 0.60
N ILE A 23 -0.96 -12.45 -0.71
CA ILE A 23 -2.34 -12.55 -1.25
C ILE A 23 -2.57 -13.76 -2.18
N ASP A 24 -1.54 -14.54 -2.46
CA ASP A 24 -1.45 -15.54 -3.55
C ASP A 24 -2.59 -16.58 -3.58
N THR A 25 -3.14 -16.93 -2.44
CA THR A 25 -4.11 -18.03 -2.33
C THR A 25 -5.57 -17.58 -2.27
N GLU A 26 -5.83 -16.30 -2.34
CA GLU A 26 -7.15 -15.79 -2.03
C GLU A 26 -7.82 -15.03 -3.18
N GLU A 27 -9.08 -15.37 -3.43
CA GLU A 27 -9.90 -14.58 -4.33
C GLU A 27 -10.27 -13.24 -3.70
N MET A 28 -9.94 -12.15 -4.39
CA MET A 28 -10.23 -10.79 -3.93
C MET A 28 -11.27 -10.11 -4.80
N GLU A 29 -11.87 -9.08 -4.23
CA GLU A 29 -12.73 -8.15 -4.95
C GLU A 29 -12.46 -6.72 -4.54
N VAL A 30 -12.72 -5.79 -5.45
CA VAL A 30 -12.65 -4.35 -5.18
C VAL A 30 -13.93 -3.93 -4.49
N PHE A 31 -13.85 -3.44 -3.27
CA PHE A 31 -14.99 -2.87 -2.55
C PHE A 31 -15.01 -1.33 -2.54
N HIS A 32 -13.87 -0.71 -2.82
CA HIS A 32 -13.74 0.75 -2.88
C HIS A 32 -13.05 1.17 -4.16
N TYR A 33 -13.56 2.23 -4.78
CA TYR A 33 -12.95 2.88 -5.93
C TYR A 33 -13.18 4.38 -5.88
N HIS A 34 -12.11 5.14 -5.92
CA HIS A 34 -12.15 6.60 -5.89
C HIS A 34 -11.18 7.20 -6.90
N LYS A 35 -11.56 8.34 -7.48
CA LYS A 35 -10.71 9.13 -8.37
C LYS A 35 -10.57 10.55 -7.85
N SER A 36 -9.35 11.07 -7.92
CA SER A 36 -9.05 12.46 -7.62
C SER A 36 -8.15 13.08 -8.66
N ILE A 37 -8.42 14.32 -9.02
CA ILE A 37 -7.49 15.13 -9.80
C ILE A 37 -6.77 16.06 -8.82
N ILE A 38 -5.45 15.99 -8.82
CA ILE A 38 -4.60 16.76 -7.90
C ILE A 38 -3.65 17.64 -8.72
N ASP A 39 -3.51 18.89 -8.30
CA ASP A 39 -2.59 19.84 -8.90
C ASP A 39 -1.17 19.61 -8.35
N THR A 40 -0.50 18.61 -8.93
CA THR A 40 0.88 18.25 -8.59
C THR A 40 1.58 17.62 -9.79
N ASN A 41 2.91 17.56 -9.74
CA ASN A 41 3.71 16.80 -10.70
C ASN A 41 3.71 15.33 -10.32
N TYR A 42 3.56 14.42 -11.30
CA TYR A 42 3.50 12.98 -11.02
C TYR A 42 4.78 12.42 -10.39
N LYS A 43 5.94 13.05 -10.63
CA LYS A 43 7.21 12.65 -10.01
C LYS A 43 7.19 12.87 -8.50
N LEU A 44 6.56 13.95 -8.03
CA LEU A 44 6.39 14.19 -6.60
C LEU A 44 5.51 13.13 -5.94
N TRP A 45 4.50 12.62 -6.66
CA TRP A 45 3.71 11.49 -6.18
C TRP A 45 4.56 10.24 -5.99
N HIS A 46 5.37 9.91 -6.99
CA HIS A 46 6.29 8.79 -6.93
C HIS A 46 7.32 8.96 -5.81
N ASP A 47 7.96 10.13 -5.73
CA ASP A 47 8.93 10.42 -4.68
C ASP A 47 8.32 10.25 -3.29
N THR A 48 7.09 10.77 -3.07
CA THR A 48 6.37 10.65 -1.80
C THR A 48 6.11 9.19 -1.39
N ASN A 49 5.84 8.30 -2.34
CA ASN A 49 5.65 6.88 -2.06
C ASN A 49 6.96 6.10 -1.88
N SER A 50 8.08 6.66 -2.32
CA SER A 50 9.40 6.02 -2.23
C SER A 50 10.22 6.47 -1.01
N GLU A 51 9.71 7.44 -0.23
CA GLU A 51 10.38 7.97 0.95
C GLU A 51 9.42 8.04 2.14
N PHE A 52 9.95 8.34 3.33
CA PHE A 52 9.16 8.46 4.57
C PHE A 52 9.49 9.71 5.38
N TYR A 53 10.13 10.68 4.77
CA TYR A 53 10.47 11.94 5.43
C TYR A 53 9.24 12.78 5.81
N HIS A 54 8.12 12.57 5.10
CA HIS A 54 6.86 13.25 5.34
C HIS A 54 5.96 12.55 6.38
N ASP A 55 6.30 11.36 6.84
CA ASP A 55 5.45 10.55 7.73
C ASP A 55 5.05 11.27 9.02
N PHE A 56 5.90 12.14 9.54
CA PHE A 56 5.58 12.97 10.70
C PHE A 56 4.46 14.00 10.44
N MET A 57 4.10 14.23 9.17
CA MET A 57 2.97 15.08 8.79
C MET A 57 1.63 14.36 8.94
N HIS A 58 1.62 13.03 8.87
CA HIS A 58 0.41 12.24 9.04
C HIS A 58 -0.07 12.29 10.50
N TYR A 59 -1.36 12.59 10.67
CA TYR A 59 -1.94 12.71 12.00
C TYR A 59 -1.75 11.46 12.85
N HIS A 60 -2.09 10.29 12.30
CA HIS A 60 -1.99 9.02 13.02
C HIS A 60 -0.55 8.71 13.43
N ASN A 61 0.42 8.90 12.54
CA ASN A 61 1.82 8.68 12.87
C ASN A 61 2.32 9.58 14.01
N ARG A 62 1.79 10.80 14.11
CA ARG A 62 2.14 11.71 15.21
C ARG A 62 1.51 11.30 16.54
N VAL A 63 0.30 10.74 16.50
CA VAL A 63 -0.41 10.29 17.71
C VAL A 63 0.15 8.97 18.21
N THR A 64 0.42 8.03 17.32
CA THR A 64 0.91 6.71 17.64
C THR A 64 2.42 6.66 17.93
N GLY A 65 3.13 7.70 17.54
CA GLY A 65 4.58 7.79 17.72
C GLY A 65 5.37 6.92 16.72
N PHE A 66 6.68 7.01 16.83
CA PHE A 66 7.62 6.26 16.01
C PHE A 66 8.42 5.34 16.92
N ASN A 67 8.25 4.05 16.75
CA ASN A 67 8.98 3.04 17.50
C ASN A 67 10.25 2.57 16.75
N ASP A 68 11.02 1.69 17.38
CA ASP A 68 12.25 1.17 16.81
C ASP A 68 12.01 0.43 15.49
N ALA A 69 10.88 -0.27 15.34
CA ALA A 69 10.53 -0.97 14.10
C ALA A 69 10.33 0.01 12.94
N TYR A 70 9.72 1.17 13.20
CA TYR A 70 9.60 2.24 12.22
C TYR A 70 10.96 2.72 11.71
N PHE A 71 11.91 2.97 12.60
CA PHE A 71 13.25 3.44 12.22
C PHE A 71 14.12 2.35 11.60
N ALA A 72 13.83 1.08 11.88
CA ALA A 72 14.59 -0.05 11.35
C ALA A 72 14.20 -0.40 9.90
N ARG A 73 13.08 0.10 9.38
CA ARG A 73 12.64 -0.18 8.00
C ARG A 73 13.65 0.38 6.99
N LYS A 74 13.67 -0.23 5.83
CA LYS A 74 14.58 0.12 4.75
C LYS A 74 13.81 0.29 3.44
N ASN A 75 14.24 1.23 2.63
CA ASN A 75 13.83 1.29 1.24
C ASN A 75 14.77 0.40 0.43
N ILE A 76 14.19 -0.56 -0.26
CA ILE A 76 14.91 -1.53 -1.08
C ILE A 76 14.66 -1.14 -2.53
N PRO A 77 15.65 -0.55 -3.21
CA PRO A 77 15.51 -0.24 -4.63
C PRO A 77 15.67 -1.49 -5.48
N PHE A 78 14.89 -1.54 -6.55
CA PHE A 78 14.96 -2.53 -7.61
C PHE A 78 15.27 -1.85 -8.94
N ASP A 79 15.65 -2.64 -9.93
CA ASP A 79 15.79 -2.14 -11.30
C ASP A 79 14.48 -1.54 -11.81
N ASN A 80 14.54 -0.81 -12.90
CA ASN A 80 13.39 -0.11 -13.50
C ASN A 80 12.74 0.97 -12.62
N GLY A 81 13.39 1.36 -11.50
CA GLY A 81 12.92 2.43 -10.62
C GLY A 81 11.88 2.01 -9.59
N HIS A 82 11.71 0.72 -9.36
CA HIS A 82 10.80 0.23 -8.32
C HIS A 82 11.43 0.32 -6.94
N VAL A 83 10.59 0.48 -5.93
CA VAL A 83 11.00 0.52 -4.53
C VAL A 83 10.06 -0.34 -3.69
N ASN A 84 10.64 -1.17 -2.83
CA ASN A 84 9.91 -1.89 -1.80
C ASN A 84 10.34 -1.34 -0.45
N VAL A 85 9.38 -1.02 0.40
CA VAL A 85 9.65 -0.73 1.80
C VAL A 85 9.68 -2.05 2.55
N SER A 86 10.79 -2.35 3.19
CA SER A 86 10.91 -3.57 3.99
C SER A 86 9.77 -3.66 5.00
N SER A 87 9.27 -4.86 5.20
CA SER A 87 8.20 -5.10 6.16
C SER A 87 8.57 -4.58 7.55
N PHE A 88 7.59 -4.05 8.25
CA PHE A 88 7.72 -3.75 9.66
C PHE A 88 6.41 -4.06 10.38
N THR A 89 6.50 -4.32 11.67
CA THR A 89 5.36 -4.63 12.52
C THR A 89 4.80 -3.35 13.11
N VAL A 90 3.49 -3.17 12.96
CA VAL A 90 2.71 -2.11 13.61
C VAL A 90 1.99 -2.73 14.79
N GLN A 91 2.18 -2.19 15.99
CA GLN A 91 1.53 -2.67 17.21
C GLN A 91 0.16 -1.99 17.33
N TYR A 92 -0.80 -2.44 16.52
CA TYR A 92 -2.14 -1.83 16.46
C TYR A 92 -2.87 -1.89 17.80
N GLU A 93 -2.63 -2.91 18.62
CA GLU A 93 -3.19 -3.07 19.94
C GLU A 93 -2.79 -1.98 20.95
N GLU A 94 -1.75 -1.23 20.65
CA GLU A 94 -1.31 -0.09 21.47
C GLU A 94 -2.05 1.22 21.15
N TYR A 95 -2.88 1.21 20.10
CA TYR A 95 -3.48 2.44 19.59
C TYR A 95 -4.99 2.44 19.73
N GLU A 96 -5.51 3.38 20.51
CA GLU A 96 -6.95 3.55 20.73
C GLU A 96 -7.72 3.64 19.39
N GLY A 97 -8.69 2.76 19.21
CA GLY A 97 -9.51 2.65 18.00
C GLY A 97 -8.86 1.88 16.84
N PHE A 98 -7.72 1.19 17.10
CA PHE A 98 -7.01 0.41 16.08
C PHE A 98 -6.70 -1.02 16.55
N GLU A 99 -7.14 -1.39 17.74
CA GLU A 99 -6.74 -2.59 18.46
C GLU A 99 -7.05 -3.88 17.68
N ASP A 100 -8.15 -3.89 16.93
CA ASP A 100 -8.63 -5.07 16.19
C ASP A 100 -8.06 -5.18 14.76
N ARG A 101 -7.27 -4.21 14.30
CA ARG A 101 -6.77 -4.19 12.92
C ARG A 101 -5.84 -5.33 12.57
N GLY A 102 -5.08 -5.84 13.54
CA GLY A 102 -4.20 -6.98 13.35
C GLY A 102 -4.95 -8.30 13.27
N GLU A 103 -6.13 -8.41 13.88
CA GLU A 103 -6.89 -9.65 13.97
C GLU A 103 -7.42 -10.13 12.63
N LEU A 104 -7.72 -9.20 11.72
CA LEU A 104 -8.24 -9.49 10.38
C LEU A 104 -7.17 -9.33 9.29
N SER A 105 -5.94 -9.73 9.56
CA SER A 105 -4.86 -9.69 8.56
C SER A 105 -5.17 -10.56 7.33
N PHE A 106 -4.59 -10.20 6.19
CA PHE A 106 -4.62 -11.07 5.02
C PHE A 106 -3.93 -12.41 5.34
N PRO A 107 -4.39 -13.54 4.76
CA PRO A 107 -4.04 -14.87 5.24
C PRO A 107 -2.55 -15.19 5.31
N ASN A 108 -1.77 -14.71 4.36
CA ASN A 108 -0.32 -14.93 4.33
C ASN A 108 0.49 -13.72 4.81
N LEU A 109 -0.18 -12.70 5.31
CA LEU A 109 0.46 -11.56 5.95
C LEU A 109 0.56 -11.83 7.45
N PRO A 110 1.75 -11.86 8.05
CA PRO A 110 1.88 -11.96 9.50
C PRO A 110 1.08 -10.85 10.18
N PRO A 111 0.49 -11.10 11.36
CA PRO A 111 -0.25 -10.10 12.11
C PRO A 111 0.54 -8.80 12.25
N ASN A 112 -0.14 -7.67 12.05
CA ASN A 112 0.45 -6.33 12.19
C ASN A 112 1.57 -5.98 11.20
N GLN A 113 1.86 -6.83 10.21
CA GLN A 113 2.83 -6.51 9.18
C GLN A 113 2.31 -5.47 8.18
N TRP A 114 3.21 -4.67 7.70
CA TRP A 114 2.97 -3.71 6.63
C TRP A 114 4.00 -3.86 5.52
N TYR A 115 3.50 -3.96 4.27
CA TYR A 115 4.29 -3.89 3.04
C TYR A 115 3.84 -2.71 2.20
N MET A 116 4.79 -1.98 1.64
CA MET A 116 4.51 -0.98 0.62
C MET A 116 5.46 -1.16 -0.56
N VAL A 117 4.89 -1.18 -1.74
CA VAL A 117 5.63 -1.36 -3.00
C VAL A 117 5.23 -0.26 -3.95
N ASP A 118 6.21 0.48 -4.43
CA ASP A 118 6.03 1.48 -5.46
C ASP A 118 6.62 0.96 -6.77
N LEU A 119 5.74 0.66 -7.72
CA LEU A 119 6.10 0.21 -9.06
C LEU A 119 6.11 1.39 -10.02
N PHE A 120 7.30 1.84 -10.37
CA PHE A 120 7.44 2.88 -11.39
C PHE A 120 6.81 2.42 -12.73
N PRO A 121 6.11 3.27 -13.49
CA PRO A 121 6.02 4.72 -13.30
C PRO A 121 4.79 5.22 -12.52
N GLY A 122 3.94 4.39 -11.98
CA GLY A 122 2.77 4.97 -11.37
C GLY A 122 1.80 4.02 -10.70
N PHE A 123 2.30 2.96 -10.09
CA PHE A 123 1.50 2.09 -9.22
C PHE A 123 2.12 2.01 -7.84
N ASN A 124 1.30 2.21 -6.82
CA ASN A 124 1.67 1.96 -5.44
C ASN A 124 0.74 0.92 -4.84
N PHE A 125 1.30 0.01 -4.07
CA PHE A 125 0.58 -1.04 -3.35
C PHE A 125 0.90 -0.91 -1.86
N ASN A 126 -0.14 -0.91 -1.05
CA ASN A 126 -0.05 -0.74 0.38
C ASN A 126 -0.89 -1.83 1.05
N LEU A 127 -0.21 -2.80 1.65
CA LEU A 127 -0.81 -3.92 2.37
C LEU A 127 -0.44 -3.81 3.83
N ARG A 128 -1.42 -3.55 4.70
CA ARG A 128 -1.21 -3.40 6.14
C ARG A 128 -2.33 -4.06 6.92
N GLY A 129 -2.02 -5.13 7.62
CA GLY A 129 -2.99 -5.88 8.41
C GLY A 129 -4.20 -6.28 7.56
N SER A 130 -5.35 -5.74 7.89
CA SER A 130 -6.63 -6.00 7.23
C SER A 130 -6.90 -5.14 5.99
N ALA A 131 -6.09 -4.10 5.71
CA ALA A 131 -6.30 -3.18 4.60
C ALA A 131 -5.32 -3.44 3.45
N TYR A 132 -5.85 -3.63 2.25
CA TYR A 132 -5.08 -3.67 1.01
C TYR A 132 -5.59 -2.59 0.06
N ARG A 133 -4.68 -1.73 -0.36
CA ARG A 133 -4.95 -0.63 -1.28
C ARG A 133 -3.96 -0.64 -2.44
N SER A 134 -4.44 -0.32 -3.63
CA SER A 134 -3.57 0.08 -4.73
C SER A 134 -3.94 1.46 -5.21
N ASP A 135 -2.92 2.22 -5.55
CA ASP A 135 -3.05 3.55 -6.13
C ASP A 135 -2.39 3.56 -7.51
N SER A 136 -3.05 4.15 -8.49
CA SER A 136 -2.43 4.41 -9.78
C SER A 136 -2.46 5.90 -10.08
N VAL A 137 -1.35 6.41 -10.64
CA VAL A 137 -1.22 7.82 -11.02
C VAL A 137 -1.04 7.94 -12.53
N THR A 138 -1.84 8.82 -13.13
CA THR A 138 -1.76 9.14 -14.55
C THR A 138 -1.48 10.62 -14.72
N PRO A 139 -0.37 11.03 -15.35
CA PRO A 139 -0.10 12.45 -15.62
C PRO A 139 -1.09 13.00 -16.63
N LEU A 140 -1.79 14.08 -16.26
CA LEU A 140 -2.66 14.85 -17.15
C LEU A 140 -1.95 16.09 -17.74
N GLY A 141 -0.77 16.40 -17.22
CA GLY A 141 0.05 17.52 -17.59
C GLY A 141 1.22 17.71 -16.64
N PRO A 142 2.07 18.71 -16.83
CA PRO A 142 3.25 18.91 -15.98
C PRO A 142 2.96 19.09 -14.49
N ASN A 143 1.79 19.66 -14.16
CA ASN A 143 1.39 19.99 -12.79
C ASN A 143 -0.02 19.47 -12.47
N LYS A 144 -0.42 18.35 -13.07
CA LYS A 144 -1.74 17.78 -12.82
C LYS A 144 -1.71 16.27 -13.02
N VAL A 145 -2.26 15.56 -12.06
CA VAL A 145 -2.37 14.10 -12.09
C VAL A 145 -3.80 13.65 -11.80
N LEU A 146 -4.17 12.52 -12.41
CA LEU A 146 -5.31 11.72 -11.98
C LEU A 146 -4.78 10.60 -11.10
N ILE A 147 -5.34 10.47 -9.91
CA ILE A 147 -5.04 9.36 -9.01
C ILE A 147 -6.30 8.51 -8.87
N GLU A 148 -6.13 7.21 -8.96
CA GLU A 148 -7.19 6.23 -8.78
C GLU A 148 -6.83 5.32 -7.62
N PHE A 149 -7.66 5.29 -6.59
CA PHE A 149 -7.52 4.46 -5.40
C PHE A 149 -8.45 3.27 -5.47
N ARG A 150 -7.95 2.09 -5.12
CA ARG A 150 -8.74 0.85 -5.04
C ARG A 150 -8.49 0.19 -3.70
N GLY A 151 -9.58 -0.13 -2.98
CA GLY A 151 -9.54 -0.95 -1.76
C GLY A 151 -10.02 -2.36 -2.06
N TYR A 152 -9.32 -3.35 -1.51
CA TYR A 152 -9.56 -4.76 -1.77
C TYR A 152 -9.94 -5.50 -0.49
N GLY A 153 -10.86 -6.44 -0.61
CA GLY A 153 -11.21 -7.41 0.42
C GLY A 153 -11.26 -8.81 -0.16
N LEU A 154 -11.36 -9.81 0.71
CA LEU A 154 -11.50 -11.20 0.29
C LEU A 154 -12.94 -11.46 -0.12
N LYS A 155 -13.18 -12.22 -1.18
CA LYS A 155 -14.55 -12.61 -1.56
C LYS A 155 -15.26 -13.43 -0.49
N LYS A 156 -14.50 -14.14 0.34
CA LYS A 156 -15.00 -14.95 1.44
C LYS A 156 -15.30 -14.16 2.73
N ASP A 157 -14.98 -12.87 2.79
CA ASP A 157 -15.24 -12.05 3.98
C ASP A 157 -16.71 -12.12 4.37
N THR A 158 -17.00 -12.34 5.64
CA THR A 158 -18.34 -12.14 6.19
C THR A 158 -18.73 -10.65 6.12
N PRO A 159 -20.01 -10.30 6.27
CA PRO A 159 -20.42 -8.89 6.31
C PRO A 159 -19.71 -8.08 7.40
N GLU A 160 -19.44 -8.68 8.55
CA GLU A 160 -18.73 -8.06 9.68
C GLU A 160 -17.25 -7.84 9.34
N GLU A 161 -16.56 -8.84 8.82
CA GLU A 161 -15.18 -8.73 8.37
C GLU A 161 -15.04 -7.68 7.27
N ARG A 162 -15.96 -7.66 6.32
CA ARG A 162 -15.99 -6.65 5.27
C ARG A 162 -16.18 -5.24 5.84
N ALA A 163 -17.06 -5.06 6.83
CA ALA A 163 -17.26 -3.77 7.49
C ALA A 163 -15.96 -3.28 8.16
N THR A 164 -15.27 -4.17 8.86
CA THR A 164 -13.96 -3.88 9.48
C THR A 164 -12.93 -3.48 8.45
N ARG A 165 -12.81 -4.21 7.31
CA ARG A 165 -11.89 -3.82 6.23
C ARG A 165 -12.19 -2.45 5.64
N ILE A 166 -13.48 -2.12 5.47
CA ILE A 166 -13.90 -0.80 4.97
C ILE A 166 -13.50 0.29 5.96
N GLU A 167 -13.72 0.08 7.25
CA GLU A 167 -13.34 1.03 8.29
C GLU A 167 -11.83 1.27 8.30
N HIS A 168 -11.03 0.20 8.28
CA HIS A 168 -9.57 0.30 8.22
C HIS A 168 -9.09 0.99 6.94
N HIS A 169 -9.70 0.68 5.79
CA HIS A 169 -9.37 1.34 4.53
C HIS A 169 -9.64 2.84 4.59
N ASN A 170 -10.75 3.26 5.18
CA ASN A 170 -11.14 4.67 5.27
C ASN A 170 -10.25 5.48 6.23
N SER A 171 -9.45 4.83 7.05
CA SER A 171 -8.55 5.48 8.00
C SER A 171 -7.09 5.60 7.48
N ILE A 172 -6.83 5.08 6.29
CA ILE A 172 -5.55 5.20 5.58
C ILE A 172 -5.62 6.42 4.64
#